data_e8d5cf60039ee63caf48d6338e9b24a0
#
_entry.id   e8d5cf60039ee63caf48d6338e9b24a0
#
_cell.length_a   1.000
_cell.length_b   1.000
_cell.length_c   1.000
_cell.angle_alpha   90.00
_cell.angle_beta   90.00
_cell.angle_gamma   90.00
#
_symmetry.space_group_name_H-M   'P 1'
#
loop_
_entity.id
_entity.type
_entity.pdbx_description
1 polymer ?
#
loop_
_entity_poly.entity_id
_entity_poly.type
_entity_poly.pdbx_seq_one_letter_code
_entity_poly.pdbx_strand_id
1 'polypeptide(L)'
;MHEMKLNPTVFKCPMKILTILIAMLLVSCGTRNPAPVAELLDRIGGEGTSGRIETQIESDLAEEGKEVFEIGSRKGKPFIQGSSMSALTAGIGWYLNHYVHVNLSWNNLTTDLSGVHLPVPAVKERRTCSADYRYYLNYCTYSYSMAFWTRERWEKEIDWMALHGINLPLALVGTDVVWKNMLEEIGYSRAEIDRFIAGPGFQAWWLMYNLEGWGGPNPDWWYKRQEELCSFILRRMRELGMEPVLPGYCGLLPSDAADKLGVKATDQGYWCSGFTRPSFLVPTDEKFDDLAEIYYRQQEKVMGKSRYYSMDPFHEGGSTGGIDLKGAYNAIYSQMRRHSPDSRWVIQSWQENPRKEALEAVPQGGYLVLDLFSDGSPKWMDGYDGHDFLWCMLHNFGGRVGMHGRLDATMKGYSEALRKYPGNMKGIGATPEGIETNPILYDALFELPWMTEDECADWIGRYSEARYGTESDVMKQAWELLASSVLACPTSQQGVSEPVVCARPSLDVRSVSAWSTCGIYHDVAKVRKAAADMLEEKDRLAGHPNYRYDLTDVVRQALTDSSYFLLNDVADSWKRGDKENFRKGYE
;
A
#
# COMPACT_ATOMS: atom_id res chain seq x y z
N MET A 1 -73.54 45.49 -1.21
CA MET A 1 -73.20 45.20 0.17
C MET A 1 -73.81 43.84 0.56
N HIS A 2 -73.03 42.78 0.44
CA HIS A 2 -73.33 41.50 1.07
C HIS A 2 -72.00 40.81 1.28
N GLU A 3 -71.62 40.76 2.54
CA GLU A 3 -70.47 40.01 3.00
C GLU A 3 -70.76 38.50 2.88
N MET A 4 -69.90 37.75 2.19
CA MET A 4 -69.93 36.32 2.15
C MET A 4 -68.80 35.77 3.07
N LYS A 5 -69.17 35.25 4.23
CA LYS A 5 -68.31 34.57 5.15
C LYS A 5 -67.91 33.23 4.55
N LEU A 6 -66.63 33.02 4.27
CA LEU A 6 -66.03 31.72 3.94
C LEU A 6 -65.64 30.98 5.21
N ASN A 7 -66.21 29.78 5.37
CA ASN A 7 -65.96 28.83 6.46
C ASN A 7 -64.67 28.03 6.13
N PRO A 8 -63.66 27.92 7.00
CA PRO A 8 -62.49 27.09 6.73
C PRO A 8 -62.74 25.65 7.17
N THR A 9 -62.99 24.76 6.22
CA THR A 9 -62.98 23.32 6.45
C THR A 9 -61.54 22.82 6.56
N VAL A 10 -61.13 22.46 7.74
CA VAL A 10 -59.82 21.89 8.08
C VAL A 10 -59.73 20.50 7.47
N PHE A 11 -58.93 20.34 6.42
CA PHE A 11 -58.45 19.02 5.98
C PHE A 11 -57.37 18.54 6.95
N LYS A 12 -57.71 17.68 7.89
CA LYS A 12 -56.76 16.86 8.64
C LYS A 12 -56.23 15.77 7.72
N CYS A 13 -55.05 16.00 7.11
CA CYS A 13 -54.30 14.99 6.41
C CYS A 13 -53.77 13.96 7.44
N PRO A 14 -53.94 12.65 7.22
CA PRO A 14 -53.55 11.65 8.20
C PRO A 14 -52.05 11.40 8.17
N MET A 15 -51.29 12.19 8.93
CA MET A 15 -49.83 12.04 9.15
C MET A 15 -49.46 10.65 9.73
N LYS A 16 -50.44 9.91 10.27
CA LYS A 16 -50.28 8.54 10.75
C LYS A 16 -50.10 7.48 9.66
N ILE A 17 -50.62 7.72 8.45
CA ILE A 17 -50.48 6.76 7.33
C ILE A 17 -49.08 6.91 6.68
N LEU A 18 -48.54 8.12 6.67
CA LEU A 18 -47.17 8.36 6.14
C LEU A 18 -46.10 7.78 7.08
N THR A 19 -46.31 7.84 8.40
CA THR A 19 -45.39 7.25 9.40
C THR A 19 -45.41 5.72 9.35
N ILE A 20 -46.56 5.12 9.07
CA ILE A 20 -46.69 3.66 8.93
C ILE A 20 -46.09 3.18 7.59
N LEU A 21 -46.21 3.94 6.51
CA LEU A 21 -45.53 3.63 5.22
C LEU A 21 -44.02 3.79 5.31
N ILE A 22 -43.51 4.79 6.03
CA ILE A 22 -42.06 4.96 6.29
C ILE A 22 -41.57 3.86 7.26
N ALA A 23 -42.35 3.48 8.27
CA ALA A 23 -42.00 2.36 9.15
C ALA A 23 -42.10 1.00 8.44
N MET A 24 -43.00 0.80 7.47
CA MET A 24 -43.05 -0.41 6.64
C MET A 24 -41.93 -0.46 5.57
N LEU A 25 -41.43 0.68 5.10
CA LEU A 25 -40.24 0.75 4.25
C LEU A 25 -38.95 0.48 5.04
N LEU A 26 -38.91 0.74 6.34
CA LEU A 26 -37.78 0.41 7.22
C LEU A 26 -37.81 -1.04 7.74
N VAL A 27 -38.94 -1.75 7.65
CA VAL A 27 -39.05 -3.17 8.08
C VAL A 27 -38.84 -4.16 6.93
N SER A 28 -38.73 -3.69 5.67
CA SER A 28 -38.36 -4.51 4.51
C SER A 28 -36.86 -4.46 4.17
N CYS A 29 -36.01 -4.09 5.11
CA CYS A 29 -34.57 -4.30 4.98
C CYS A 29 -34.23 -5.74 5.38
N GLY A 30 -34.73 -6.71 4.60
CA GLY A 30 -34.24 -8.08 4.63
C GLY A 30 -32.78 -8.07 4.22
N THR A 31 -31.93 -8.54 5.10
CA THR A 31 -30.58 -9.07 5.01
C THR A 31 -30.00 -9.20 3.59
N ARG A 32 -29.78 -8.06 2.89
CA ARG A 32 -28.93 -8.03 1.71
C ARG A 32 -27.56 -7.51 2.10
N ASN A 33 -26.53 -8.15 1.56
CA ASN A 33 -25.17 -7.65 1.70
C ASN A 33 -25.10 -6.16 1.30
N PRO A 34 -24.26 -5.32 1.94
CA PRO A 34 -23.97 -3.99 1.43
C PRO A 34 -23.58 -4.07 -0.06
N ALA A 35 -24.12 -3.23 -0.91
CA ALA A 35 -23.92 -3.32 -2.35
C ALA A 35 -22.43 -3.42 -2.76
N PRO A 36 -21.48 -2.61 -2.19
CA PRO A 36 -20.07 -2.73 -2.52
C PRO A 36 -19.46 -4.09 -2.16
N VAL A 37 -19.95 -4.72 -1.08
CA VAL A 37 -19.50 -6.05 -0.63
C VAL A 37 -20.08 -7.15 -1.52
N ALA A 38 -21.35 -7.04 -1.92
CA ALA A 38 -21.95 -8.00 -2.85
C ALA A 38 -21.21 -8.01 -4.19
N GLU A 39 -20.92 -6.84 -4.73
CA GLU A 39 -20.13 -6.70 -5.96
C GLU A 39 -18.70 -7.25 -5.79
N LEU A 40 -18.04 -7.01 -4.65
CA LEU A 40 -16.72 -7.56 -4.34
C LEU A 40 -16.77 -9.09 -4.35
N LEU A 41 -17.72 -9.69 -3.62
CA LEU A 41 -17.87 -11.15 -3.55
C LEU A 41 -18.09 -11.79 -4.92
N ASP A 42 -18.94 -11.17 -5.77
CA ASP A 42 -19.22 -11.68 -7.11
C ASP A 42 -18.02 -11.50 -8.07
N ARG A 43 -17.20 -10.43 -7.89
CA ARG A 43 -15.97 -10.27 -8.67
C ARG A 43 -14.89 -11.27 -8.31
N ILE A 44 -14.67 -11.52 -7.01
CA ILE A 44 -13.60 -12.42 -6.56
C ILE A 44 -13.96 -13.88 -6.66
N GLY A 45 -15.22 -14.24 -6.45
CA GLY A 45 -15.68 -15.63 -6.33
C GLY A 45 -16.58 -16.11 -7.47
N GLY A 46 -16.87 -15.27 -8.47
CA GLY A 46 -17.81 -15.56 -9.56
C GLY A 46 -19.26 -15.16 -9.23
N GLU A 47 -20.05 -14.96 -10.29
CA GLU A 47 -21.45 -14.53 -10.21
C GLU A 47 -22.29 -15.40 -9.25
N GLY A 48 -23.03 -14.76 -8.35
CA GLY A 48 -23.89 -15.42 -7.35
C GLY A 48 -23.19 -15.79 -6.04
N THR A 49 -21.88 -15.55 -5.88
CA THR A 49 -21.15 -15.77 -4.62
C THR A 49 -21.74 -14.92 -3.50
N SER A 50 -22.14 -13.69 -3.78
CA SER A 50 -22.81 -12.79 -2.83
C SER A 50 -24.10 -13.33 -2.25
N GLY A 51 -24.80 -14.22 -2.97
CA GLY A 51 -26.00 -14.91 -2.48
C GLY A 51 -25.73 -16.09 -1.54
N ARG A 52 -24.47 -16.52 -1.43
CA ARG A 52 -24.04 -17.69 -0.63
C ARG A 52 -23.42 -17.32 0.70
N ILE A 53 -22.96 -16.09 0.87
CA ILE A 53 -22.37 -15.54 2.10
C ILE A 53 -23.24 -14.36 2.53
N GLU A 54 -23.77 -14.40 3.75
CA GLU A 54 -24.49 -13.25 4.32
C GLU A 54 -23.53 -12.34 5.08
N THR A 55 -23.67 -11.02 4.89
CA THR A 55 -22.79 -10.03 5.52
C THR A 55 -23.59 -8.89 6.13
N GLN A 56 -23.05 -8.25 7.18
CA GLN A 56 -23.69 -7.13 7.84
C GLN A 56 -22.66 -6.20 8.49
N ILE A 57 -22.89 -4.89 8.40
CA ILE A 57 -22.17 -3.92 9.24
C ILE A 57 -22.97 -3.77 10.54
N GLU A 58 -22.27 -3.92 11.67
CA GLU A 58 -22.84 -3.81 13.02
C GLU A 58 -21.88 -2.98 13.88
N SER A 59 -22.10 -1.67 13.93
CA SER A 59 -21.19 -0.72 14.60
C SER A 59 -21.02 -1.00 16.09
N ASP A 60 -22.01 -1.61 16.74
CA ASP A 60 -21.99 -1.93 18.16
C ASP A 60 -21.01 -3.08 18.49
N LEU A 61 -20.48 -3.77 17.48
CA LEU A 61 -19.39 -4.74 17.66
C LEU A 61 -18.07 -4.09 18.05
N ALA A 62 -17.85 -2.80 17.73
CA ALA A 62 -16.61 -2.10 18.07
C ALA A 62 -16.31 -2.21 19.57
N GLU A 63 -15.05 -2.49 19.91
CA GLU A 63 -14.60 -2.70 21.28
C GLU A 63 -13.50 -1.69 21.62
N GLU A 64 -13.74 -0.83 22.59
CA GLU A 64 -12.80 0.24 22.98
C GLU A 64 -12.29 1.10 21.79
N GLY A 65 -13.16 1.31 20.79
CA GLY A 65 -12.83 2.05 19.57
C GLY A 65 -12.05 1.24 18.53
N LYS A 66 -11.79 -0.05 18.80
CA LYS A 66 -11.13 -0.97 17.85
C LYS A 66 -12.13 -1.61 16.91
N GLU A 67 -11.68 -1.88 15.69
CA GLU A 67 -12.45 -2.64 14.71
C GLU A 67 -12.56 -4.11 15.12
N VAL A 68 -13.74 -4.68 14.88
CA VAL A 68 -14.07 -6.07 15.21
C VAL A 68 -14.80 -6.70 14.04
N PHE A 69 -14.46 -7.95 13.74
CA PHE A 69 -15.34 -8.79 12.93
C PHE A 69 -15.75 -10.07 13.66
N GLU A 70 -16.88 -10.63 13.25
CA GLU A 70 -17.37 -11.92 13.71
C GLU A 70 -17.76 -12.80 12.52
N ILE A 71 -17.42 -14.09 12.60
CA ILE A 71 -17.77 -15.11 11.60
C ILE A 71 -18.62 -16.17 12.29
N GLY A 72 -19.79 -16.43 11.76
CA GLY A 72 -20.73 -17.38 12.33
C GLY A 72 -21.66 -17.98 11.28
N SER A 73 -22.85 -18.35 11.70
CA SER A 73 -23.89 -18.95 10.86
C SER A 73 -25.21 -18.20 10.95
N ARG A 74 -25.85 -18.00 9.81
CA ARG A 74 -27.22 -17.51 9.72
C ARG A 74 -28.00 -18.31 8.68
N LYS A 75 -29.07 -18.97 9.07
CA LYS A 75 -29.92 -19.81 8.20
C LYS A 75 -29.12 -20.86 7.41
N GLY A 76 -28.09 -21.44 8.02
CA GLY A 76 -27.25 -22.46 7.37
C GLY A 76 -26.23 -21.93 6.36
N LYS A 77 -26.05 -20.61 6.28
CA LYS A 77 -25.00 -19.97 5.47
C LYS A 77 -23.93 -19.34 6.34
N PRO A 78 -22.71 -19.17 5.84
CA PRO A 78 -21.71 -18.32 6.49
C PRO A 78 -22.27 -16.91 6.67
N PHE A 79 -22.10 -16.36 7.87
CA PHE A 79 -22.53 -15.03 8.23
C PHE A 79 -21.38 -14.25 8.84
N ILE A 80 -20.98 -13.17 8.17
CA ILE A 80 -19.86 -12.34 8.56
C ILE A 80 -20.36 -10.95 8.92
N GLN A 81 -19.98 -10.48 10.11
CA GLN A 81 -20.30 -9.14 10.59
C GLN A 81 -19.01 -8.35 10.83
N GLY A 82 -19.04 -7.05 10.57
CA GLY A 82 -17.94 -6.14 10.89
C GLY A 82 -18.44 -4.88 11.56
N SER A 83 -17.67 -4.34 12.52
CA SER A 83 -17.98 -3.06 13.16
C SER A 83 -17.87 -1.86 12.20
N SER A 84 -17.18 -2.05 11.11
CA SER A 84 -17.01 -1.10 10.00
C SER A 84 -17.00 -1.84 8.67
N MET A 85 -16.95 -1.11 7.55
CA MET A 85 -16.79 -1.72 6.23
C MET A 85 -15.44 -2.41 6.10
N SER A 86 -14.34 -1.79 6.58
CA SER A 86 -13.01 -2.40 6.52
C SER A 86 -12.88 -3.63 7.41
N ALA A 87 -13.50 -3.64 8.59
CA ALA A 87 -13.57 -4.84 9.44
C ALA A 87 -14.38 -5.96 8.77
N LEU A 88 -15.50 -5.62 8.12
CA LEU A 88 -16.31 -6.60 7.40
C LEU A 88 -15.54 -7.26 6.25
N THR A 89 -14.85 -6.46 5.44
CA THR A 89 -14.08 -6.99 4.30
C THR A 89 -12.85 -7.78 4.76
N ALA A 90 -12.18 -7.36 5.85
CA ALA A 90 -11.14 -8.15 6.51
C ALA A 90 -11.68 -9.51 7.01
N GLY A 91 -12.88 -9.52 7.62
CA GLY A 91 -13.54 -10.76 8.03
C GLY A 91 -13.88 -11.69 6.86
N ILE A 92 -14.19 -11.14 5.68
CA ILE A 92 -14.38 -11.94 4.46
C ILE A 92 -13.04 -12.54 4.01
N GLY A 93 -11.96 -11.75 3.97
CA GLY A 93 -10.62 -12.25 3.66
C GLY A 93 -10.17 -13.35 4.62
N TRP A 94 -10.37 -13.13 5.93
CA TRP A 94 -10.12 -14.13 6.97
C TRP A 94 -10.92 -15.42 6.73
N TYR A 95 -12.22 -15.30 6.44
CA TYR A 95 -13.07 -16.45 6.14
C TYR A 95 -12.59 -17.24 4.93
N LEU A 96 -12.19 -16.55 3.85
CA LEU A 96 -11.66 -17.21 2.66
C LEU A 96 -10.36 -17.96 2.95
N ASN A 97 -9.43 -17.35 3.70
CA ASN A 97 -8.15 -17.99 4.05
C ASN A 97 -8.33 -19.15 5.02
N HIS A 98 -9.06 -18.96 6.13
CA HIS A 98 -9.05 -19.89 7.26
C HIS A 98 -10.17 -20.93 7.27
N TYR A 99 -11.22 -20.73 6.47
CA TYR A 99 -12.35 -21.67 6.39
C TYR A 99 -12.54 -22.27 5.00
N VAL A 100 -12.35 -21.48 3.96
CA VAL A 100 -12.50 -21.93 2.57
C VAL A 100 -11.18 -22.43 2.01
N HIS A 101 -10.06 -22.08 2.64
CA HIS A 101 -8.69 -22.33 2.18
C HIS A 101 -8.44 -21.80 0.77
N VAL A 102 -8.83 -20.52 0.57
CA VAL A 102 -8.64 -19.77 -0.67
C VAL A 102 -7.82 -18.51 -0.37
N ASN A 103 -6.57 -18.51 -0.80
CA ASN A 103 -5.69 -17.37 -0.71
C ASN A 103 -5.68 -16.60 -2.03
N LEU A 104 -6.05 -15.31 -1.98
CA LEU A 104 -6.05 -14.40 -3.12
C LEU A 104 -4.81 -13.49 -3.05
N SER A 105 -3.99 -13.53 -4.06
CA SER A 105 -2.80 -12.71 -4.20
C SER A 105 -2.61 -12.23 -5.64
N TRP A 106 -1.60 -11.42 -5.93
CA TRP A 106 -1.43 -10.79 -7.25
C TRP A 106 -1.43 -11.74 -8.44
N ASN A 107 -0.95 -12.97 -8.25
CA ASN A 107 -0.97 -14.02 -9.29
C ASN A 107 -2.33 -14.70 -9.43
N ASN A 108 -3.23 -14.52 -8.46
CA ASN A 108 -4.56 -15.14 -8.42
C ASN A 108 -5.53 -14.25 -7.62
N LEU A 109 -5.94 -13.12 -8.21
CA LEU A 109 -6.83 -12.13 -7.58
C LEU A 109 -8.32 -12.48 -7.68
N THR A 110 -8.67 -13.55 -8.40
CA THR A 110 -10.05 -14.03 -8.55
C THR A 110 -10.04 -15.56 -8.58
N THR A 111 -11.13 -16.17 -8.10
CA THR A 111 -11.33 -17.62 -8.11
C THR A 111 -12.78 -17.94 -8.51
N ASP A 112 -13.07 -19.19 -8.77
CA ASP A 112 -14.46 -19.65 -8.97
C ASP A 112 -14.92 -20.42 -7.73
N LEU A 113 -15.80 -19.80 -6.97
CA LEU A 113 -16.40 -20.41 -5.77
C LEU A 113 -17.71 -21.15 -6.05
N SER A 114 -18.23 -21.19 -7.30
CA SER A 114 -19.55 -21.73 -7.62
C SER A 114 -19.74 -23.20 -7.18
N GLY A 115 -18.70 -24.02 -7.34
CA GLY A 115 -18.67 -25.42 -6.92
C GLY A 115 -18.00 -25.69 -5.57
N VAL A 116 -17.47 -24.65 -4.90
CA VAL A 116 -16.73 -24.80 -3.65
C VAL A 116 -17.70 -24.89 -2.46
N HIS A 117 -17.49 -25.84 -1.55
CA HIS A 117 -18.19 -25.88 -0.28
C HIS A 117 -17.77 -24.68 0.57
N LEU A 118 -18.74 -23.93 1.08
CA LEU A 118 -18.51 -22.81 1.99
C LEU A 118 -18.80 -23.27 3.44
N PRO A 119 -17.77 -23.57 4.23
CA PRO A 119 -17.95 -24.08 5.58
C PRO A 119 -18.69 -23.10 6.50
N VAL A 120 -19.50 -23.63 7.39
CA VAL A 120 -20.18 -22.86 8.42
C VAL A 120 -19.49 -23.13 9.74
N PRO A 121 -18.94 -22.11 10.42
CA PRO A 121 -18.30 -22.31 11.72
C PRO A 121 -19.25 -22.93 12.75
N ALA A 122 -18.79 -23.95 13.46
CA ALA A 122 -19.57 -24.59 14.55
C ALA A 122 -19.73 -23.66 15.77
N VAL A 123 -18.73 -22.81 16.01
CA VAL A 123 -18.70 -21.79 17.04
C VAL A 123 -18.40 -20.44 16.39
N LYS A 124 -19.10 -19.42 16.85
CA LYS A 124 -18.86 -18.06 16.35
C LYS A 124 -17.42 -17.63 16.71
N GLU A 125 -16.67 -17.22 15.71
CA GLU A 125 -15.36 -16.61 15.85
C GLU A 125 -15.49 -15.10 15.97
N ARG A 126 -14.72 -14.48 16.87
CA ARG A 126 -14.64 -13.03 17.05
C ARG A 126 -13.18 -12.61 17.02
N ARG A 127 -12.88 -11.55 16.26
CA ARG A 127 -11.54 -10.96 16.14
C ARG A 127 -11.60 -9.47 16.37
N THR A 128 -10.73 -8.97 17.23
CA THR A 128 -10.54 -7.55 17.51
C THR A 128 -9.21 -7.11 16.91
N CYS A 129 -9.24 -6.07 16.09
CA CYS A 129 -8.03 -5.53 15.46
C CYS A 129 -7.17 -4.75 16.46
N SER A 130 -5.92 -5.12 16.62
CA SER A 130 -4.99 -4.39 17.49
C SER A 130 -4.49 -3.08 16.85
N ALA A 131 -4.60 -2.91 15.53
CA ALA A 131 -4.15 -1.75 14.76
C ALA A 131 -5.29 -0.80 14.39
N ASP A 132 -5.15 0.51 14.68
CA ASP A 132 -6.08 1.54 14.23
C ASP A 132 -5.96 1.76 12.71
N TYR A 133 -4.72 1.73 12.21
CA TYR A 133 -4.40 1.94 10.80
C TYR A 133 -3.68 0.74 10.19
N ARG A 134 -4.06 0.39 8.97
CA ARG A 134 -3.40 -0.57 8.08
C ARG A 134 -3.14 0.15 6.77
N TYR A 135 -1.91 0.74 6.71
CA TYR A 135 -1.47 1.60 5.61
C TYR A 135 -0.93 0.77 4.45
N TYR A 136 -1.10 1.26 3.22
CA TYR A 136 -0.55 0.59 2.04
C TYR A 136 -0.05 1.59 0.99
N LEU A 137 1.04 1.23 0.34
CA LEU A 137 1.74 1.86 -0.76
C LEU A 137 2.83 2.87 -0.36
N ASN A 138 3.76 3.03 -1.30
CA ASN A 138 4.82 4.03 -1.33
C ASN A 138 4.63 4.91 -2.57
N TYR A 139 5.22 6.09 -2.62
CA TYR A 139 5.27 6.90 -3.84
C TYR A 139 5.87 6.11 -5.01
N CYS A 140 6.99 5.43 -4.77
CA CYS A 140 7.71 4.65 -5.78
C CYS A 140 6.88 3.53 -6.40
N THR A 141 5.94 2.94 -5.65
CA THR A 141 5.05 1.88 -6.15
C THR A 141 4.27 2.33 -7.38
N TYR A 142 3.85 3.60 -7.40
CA TYR A 142 3.10 4.19 -8.51
C TYR A 142 3.90 4.27 -9.80
N SER A 143 5.23 4.41 -9.72
CA SER A 143 6.11 4.47 -10.89
C SER A 143 6.68 3.10 -11.26
N TYR A 144 7.09 2.27 -10.30
CA TYR A 144 7.66 0.96 -10.59
C TYR A 144 6.62 -0.09 -10.99
N SER A 145 5.45 -0.12 -10.34
CA SER A 145 4.45 -1.16 -10.59
C SER A 145 3.18 -0.65 -11.26
N MET A 146 2.70 0.56 -10.91
CA MET A 146 1.33 1.00 -11.21
C MET A 146 1.21 2.04 -12.32
N ALA A 147 2.34 2.50 -12.93
CA ALA A 147 2.39 3.64 -13.84
C ALA A 147 1.36 3.59 -14.99
N PHE A 148 1.06 2.39 -15.49
CA PHE A 148 0.17 2.18 -16.64
C PHE A 148 -1.04 1.29 -16.33
N TRP A 149 -1.38 1.11 -15.06
CA TRP A 149 -2.51 0.26 -14.69
C TRP A 149 -3.83 0.77 -15.27
N THR A 150 -4.65 -0.19 -15.71
CA THR A 150 -6.01 0.06 -16.16
C THR A 150 -6.97 0.11 -14.98
N ARG A 151 -8.19 0.57 -15.25
CA ARG A 151 -9.27 0.57 -14.25
C ARG A 151 -9.51 -0.84 -13.69
N GLU A 152 -9.51 -1.85 -14.54
CA GLU A 152 -9.74 -3.26 -14.15
C GLU A 152 -8.63 -3.78 -13.24
N ARG A 153 -7.35 -3.37 -13.50
CA ARG A 153 -6.24 -3.76 -12.63
C ARG A 153 -6.34 -3.06 -11.26
N TRP A 154 -6.70 -1.78 -11.24
CA TRP A 154 -6.96 -1.04 -10.01
C TRP A 154 -8.12 -1.62 -9.21
N GLU A 155 -9.23 -2.01 -9.85
CA GLU A 155 -10.37 -2.63 -9.17
C GLU A 155 -9.96 -3.90 -8.42
N LYS A 156 -9.18 -4.76 -9.07
CA LYS A 156 -8.63 -5.98 -8.45
C LYS A 156 -7.71 -5.69 -7.27
N GLU A 157 -6.87 -4.65 -7.37
CA GLU A 157 -5.99 -4.26 -6.27
C GLU A 157 -6.78 -3.71 -5.08
N ILE A 158 -7.80 -2.89 -5.33
CA ILE A 158 -8.66 -2.35 -4.28
C ILE A 158 -9.46 -3.46 -3.60
N ASP A 159 -9.92 -4.46 -4.36
CA ASP A 159 -10.58 -5.64 -3.79
C ASP A 159 -9.61 -6.45 -2.90
N TRP A 160 -8.34 -6.61 -3.35
CA TRP A 160 -7.29 -7.23 -2.55
C TRP A 160 -7.00 -6.43 -1.26
N MET A 161 -6.86 -5.11 -1.37
CA MET A 161 -6.70 -4.23 -0.20
C MET A 161 -7.83 -4.42 0.81
N ALA A 162 -9.08 -4.46 0.35
CA ALA A 162 -10.26 -4.64 1.19
C ALA A 162 -10.24 -5.97 1.94
N LEU A 163 -9.89 -7.06 1.26
CA LEU A 163 -9.81 -8.39 1.86
C LEU A 163 -8.66 -8.53 2.87
N HIS A 164 -7.62 -7.71 2.75
CA HIS A 164 -6.52 -7.60 3.71
C HIS A 164 -6.78 -6.56 4.82
N GLY A 165 -7.99 -5.99 4.87
CA GLY A 165 -8.38 -5.02 5.89
C GLY A 165 -7.63 -3.70 5.84
N ILE A 166 -7.01 -3.35 4.71
CA ILE A 166 -6.34 -2.07 4.53
C ILE A 166 -7.39 -0.96 4.61
N ASN A 167 -7.14 0.05 5.46
CA ASN A 167 -8.07 1.14 5.67
C ASN A 167 -7.46 2.53 5.38
N LEU A 168 -6.14 2.61 5.10
CA LEU A 168 -5.43 3.87 4.89
C LEU A 168 -4.44 3.78 3.70
N PRO A 169 -4.91 3.65 2.44
CA PRO A 169 -4.03 3.58 1.28
C PRO A 169 -3.57 4.96 0.81
N LEU A 170 -2.30 5.07 0.34
CA LEU A 170 -1.83 6.23 -0.41
C LEU A 170 -2.56 6.31 -1.76
N ALA A 171 -2.95 7.51 -2.21
CA ALA A 171 -3.65 7.72 -3.47
C ALA A 171 -3.04 8.89 -4.26
N LEU A 172 -2.23 8.57 -5.28
CA LEU A 172 -1.50 9.56 -6.08
C LEU A 172 -2.04 9.78 -7.50
N VAL A 173 -2.87 8.86 -8.02
CA VAL A 173 -3.44 8.98 -9.37
C VAL A 173 -4.27 10.26 -9.47
N GLY A 174 -4.01 11.08 -10.50
CA GLY A 174 -4.64 12.38 -10.71
C GLY A 174 -3.89 13.58 -10.11
N THR A 175 -2.79 13.34 -9.36
CA THR A 175 -1.98 14.43 -8.80
C THR A 175 -1.33 15.29 -9.89
N ASP A 176 -0.95 14.71 -11.01
CA ASP A 176 -0.44 15.42 -12.18
C ASP A 176 -1.49 16.37 -12.80
N VAL A 177 -2.77 16.00 -12.76
CA VAL A 177 -3.89 16.86 -13.16
C VAL A 177 -4.02 18.07 -12.23
N VAL A 178 -3.92 17.84 -10.91
CA VAL A 178 -3.95 18.90 -9.90
C VAL A 178 -2.84 19.92 -10.16
N TRP A 179 -1.61 19.43 -10.36
CA TRP A 179 -0.45 20.28 -10.64
C TRP A 179 -0.58 21.04 -11.96
N LYS A 180 -1.04 20.37 -13.02
CA LYS A 180 -1.30 21.03 -14.30
C LYS A 180 -2.27 22.19 -14.12
N ASN A 181 -3.40 21.96 -13.46
CA ASN A 181 -4.43 22.98 -13.26
C ASN A 181 -3.93 24.15 -12.39
N MET A 182 -3.17 23.85 -11.33
CA MET A 182 -2.55 24.86 -10.49
C MET A 182 -1.58 25.75 -11.29
N LEU A 183 -0.68 25.14 -12.05
CA LEU A 183 0.34 25.84 -12.81
C LEU A 183 -0.28 26.72 -13.91
N GLU A 184 -1.32 26.23 -14.62
CA GLU A 184 -2.08 27.02 -15.58
C GLU A 184 -2.72 28.27 -14.91
N GLU A 185 -3.29 28.11 -13.71
CA GLU A 185 -3.93 29.21 -12.98
C GLU A 185 -2.93 30.28 -12.54
N ILE A 186 -1.71 29.89 -12.15
CA ILE A 186 -0.65 30.83 -11.75
C ILE A 186 0.20 31.36 -12.92
N GLY A 187 -0.20 31.08 -14.17
CA GLY A 187 0.33 31.71 -15.38
C GLY A 187 1.50 30.98 -16.05
N TYR A 188 1.69 29.68 -15.79
CA TYR A 188 2.61 28.86 -16.57
C TYR A 188 1.99 28.45 -17.90
N SER A 189 2.77 28.59 -18.97
CA SER A 189 2.39 28.07 -20.29
C SER A 189 2.47 26.55 -20.33
N ARG A 190 1.77 25.93 -21.28
CA ARG A 190 1.83 24.48 -21.49
C ARG A 190 3.26 23.97 -21.66
N ALA A 191 4.11 24.65 -22.40
CA ALA A 191 5.50 24.26 -22.62
C ALA A 191 6.34 24.30 -21.33
N GLU A 192 6.04 25.18 -20.39
CA GLU A 192 6.69 25.23 -19.09
C GLU A 192 6.19 24.11 -18.19
N ILE A 193 4.89 23.84 -18.19
CA ILE A 193 4.26 22.71 -17.46
C ILE A 193 4.85 21.39 -17.94
N ASP A 194 4.99 21.19 -19.23
CA ASP A 194 5.56 20.00 -19.85
C ASP A 194 7.04 19.77 -19.48
N ARG A 195 7.78 20.83 -19.10
CA ARG A 195 9.15 20.72 -18.59
C ARG A 195 9.23 20.42 -17.10
N PHE A 196 8.15 20.62 -16.37
CA PHE A 196 8.11 20.42 -14.92
C PHE A 196 7.49 19.07 -14.51
N ILE A 197 6.31 18.73 -15.03
CA ILE A 197 5.60 17.51 -14.67
C ILE A 197 6.32 16.30 -15.29
N ALA A 198 6.73 15.36 -14.44
CA ALA A 198 7.35 14.14 -14.90
C ALA A 198 6.36 13.17 -15.54
N GLY A 199 6.85 12.34 -16.45
CA GLY A 199 6.08 11.23 -17.02
C GLY A 199 5.81 10.10 -16.02
N PRO A 200 4.92 9.15 -16.36
CA PRO A 200 4.40 8.15 -15.41
C PRO A 200 5.47 7.32 -14.70
N GLY A 201 6.53 6.95 -15.41
CA GLY A 201 7.64 6.17 -14.84
C GLY A 201 8.55 6.95 -13.88
N PHE A 202 8.38 8.28 -13.75
CA PHE A 202 9.22 9.16 -12.93
C PHE A 202 8.40 10.02 -11.96
N GLN A 203 7.08 9.88 -11.95
CA GLN A 203 6.17 10.72 -11.20
C GLN A 203 6.41 10.64 -9.68
N ALA A 204 6.79 9.46 -9.16
CA ALA A 204 7.11 9.27 -7.76
C ALA A 204 8.21 10.21 -7.27
N TRP A 205 9.33 10.26 -7.98
CA TRP A 205 10.49 11.08 -7.60
C TRP A 205 10.25 12.58 -7.84
N TRP A 206 9.43 12.92 -8.82
CA TRP A 206 8.96 14.29 -8.98
C TRP A 206 8.14 14.76 -7.77
N LEU A 207 7.18 13.95 -7.31
CA LEU A 207 6.36 14.26 -6.14
C LEU A 207 7.16 14.27 -4.82
N MET A 208 8.30 13.57 -4.77
CA MET A 208 9.23 13.57 -3.65
C MET A 208 10.33 14.67 -3.77
N TYR A 209 10.20 15.62 -4.70
CA TYR A 209 11.18 16.73 -4.89
C TYR A 209 12.56 16.31 -5.41
N ASN A 210 12.67 15.14 -6.01
CA ASN A 210 13.95 14.60 -6.44
C ASN A 210 14.33 15.01 -7.87
N LEU A 211 13.34 15.20 -8.75
CA LEU A 211 13.55 15.57 -10.16
C LEU A 211 12.35 16.33 -10.72
N GLU A 212 12.54 17.00 -11.85
CA GLU A 212 11.47 17.59 -12.66
C GLU A 212 11.57 17.19 -14.13
N GLY A 213 10.43 17.11 -14.83
CA GLY A 213 10.31 17.02 -16.29
C GLY A 213 10.75 15.72 -16.96
N TRP A 214 11.22 14.72 -16.23
CA TRP A 214 11.71 13.47 -16.83
C TRP A 214 10.57 12.57 -17.32
N GLY A 215 10.79 11.91 -18.47
CA GLY A 215 9.83 10.95 -19.04
C GLY A 215 8.56 11.56 -19.61
N GLY A 216 8.46 12.88 -19.66
CA GLY A 216 7.39 13.65 -20.30
C GLY A 216 7.72 14.05 -21.74
N PRO A 217 6.90 14.93 -22.36
CA PRO A 217 5.68 15.50 -21.82
C PRO A 217 4.49 14.53 -21.84
N ASN A 218 3.56 14.73 -20.89
CA ASN A 218 2.32 13.98 -20.85
C ASN A 218 1.30 14.58 -21.84
N PRO A 219 0.70 13.81 -22.76
CA PRO A 219 -0.29 14.31 -23.70
C PRO A 219 -1.65 14.57 -23.02
N ASP A 220 -2.53 15.38 -23.65
CA ASP A 220 -3.80 15.78 -23.06
C ASP A 220 -4.72 14.59 -22.73
N TRP A 221 -4.72 13.55 -23.57
CA TRP A 221 -5.50 12.35 -23.29
C TRP A 221 -5.05 11.64 -22.01
N TRP A 222 -3.76 11.76 -21.62
CA TRP A 222 -3.23 11.21 -20.38
C TRP A 222 -3.89 11.88 -19.17
N TYR A 223 -3.86 13.20 -19.09
CA TYR A 223 -4.48 13.93 -17.98
C TYR A 223 -5.97 13.63 -17.84
N LYS A 224 -6.72 13.58 -18.96
CA LYS A 224 -8.13 13.19 -18.94
C LYS A 224 -8.31 11.77 -18.36
N ARG A 225 -7.50 10.82 -18.82
CA ARG A 225 -7.54 9.45 -18.31
C ARG A 225 -7.19 9.38 -16.83
N GLN A 226 -6.20 10.16 -16.34
CA GLN A 226 -5.82 10.20 -14.94
C GLN A 226 -6.96 10.77 -14.07
N GLU A 227 -7.67 11.77 -14.51
CA GLU A 227 -8.83 12.33 -13.81
C GLU A 227 -9.97 11.31 -13.68
N GLU A 228 -10.33 10.64 -14.79
CA GLU A 228 -11.34 9.57 -14.80
C GLU A 228 -10.95 8.40 -13.88
N LEU A 229 -9.69 7.96 -13.95
CA LEU A 229 -9.16 6.87 -13.14
C LEU A 229 -9.10 7.26 -11.65
N CYS A 230 -8.65 8.46 -11.32
CA CYS A 230 -8.64 9.02 -9.99
C CYS A 230 -10.04 8.98 -9.34
N SER A 231 -11.03 9.51 -10.07
CA SER A 231 -12.43 9.50 -9.60
C SER A 231 -12.94 8.08 -9.31
N PHE A 232 -12.60 7.12 -10.16
CA PHE A 232 -12.95 5.71 -9.94
C PHE A 232 -12.28 5.13 -8.70
N ILE A 233 -10.94 5.29 -8.57
CA ILE A 233 -10.12 4.73 -7.49
C ILE A 233 -10.61 5.27 -6.13
N LEU A 234 -10.72 6.58 -5.99
CA LEU A 234 -11.09 7.22 -4.71
C LEU A 234 -12.50 6.87 -4.29
N ARG A 235 -13.44 6.81 -5.24
CA ARG A 235 -14.79 6.36 -4.95
C ARG A 235 -14.78 4.91 -4.46
N ARG A 236 -14.09 4.01 -5.17
CA ARG A 236 -14.05 2.58 -4.84
C ARG A 236 -13.38 2.31 -3.49
N MET A 237 -12.28 3.01 -3.19
CA MET A 237 -11.64 2.93 -1.87
C MET A 237 -12.63 3.31 -0.76
N ARG A 238 -13.35 4.43 -0.89
CA ARG A 238 -14.30 4.89 0.12
C ARG A 238 -15.51 3.96 0.27
N GLU A 239 -16.03 3.42 -0.85
CA GLU A 239 -17.12 2.43 -0.83
C GLU A 239 -16.76 1.17 -0.03
N LEU A 240 -15.48 0.78 0.00
CA LEU A 240 -14.94 -0.36 0.74
C LEU A 240 -14.32 0.02 2.10
N GLY A 241 -14.61 1.23 2.61
CA GLY A 241 -14.24 1.64 3.97
C GLY A 241 -12.81 2.13 4.13
N MET A 242 -12.11 2.43 3.04
CA MET A 242 -10.76 3.00 3.08
C MET A 242 -10.82 4.53 3.06
N GLU A 243 -9.99 5.17 3.87
CA GLU A 243 -9.76 6.62 3.80
C GLU A 243 -8.45 6.87 3.03
N PRO A 244 -8.49 7.40 1.79
CA PRO A 244 -7.30 7.60 1.00
C PRO A 244 -6.41 8.70 1.58
N VAL A 245 -5.10 8.46 1.64
CA VAL A 245 -4.10 9.49 1.93
C VAL A 245 -3.80 10.24 0.65
N LEU A 246 -4.10 11.53 0.60
CA LEU A 246 -3.87 12.38 -0.57
C LEU A 246 -2.54 13.12 -0.45
N PRO A 247 -1.86 13.47 -1.57
CA PRO A 247 -0.69 14.33 -1.50
C PRO A 247 -1.08 15.75 -1.05
N GLY A 248 -0.32 16.31 -0.11
CA GLY A 248 -0.50 17.69 0.32
C GLY A 248 0.50 18.65 -0.35
N TYR A 249 0.36 19.95 -0.06
CA TYR A 249 1.26 20.97 -0.58
C TYR A 249 2.24 21.43 0.50
N CYS A 250 3.53 21.33 0.25
CA CYS A 250 4.56 21.82 1.15
C CYS A 250 5.60 22.73 0.48
N GLY A 251 5.35 23.19 -0.75
CA GLY A 251 6.22 24.17 -1.42
C GLY A 251 6.89 23.70 -2.68
N LEU A 252 6.51 22.56 -3.27
CA LEU A 252 7.01 22.14 -4.58
C LEU A 252 6.65 23.17 -5.64
N LEU A 253 7.63 23.63 -6.42
CA LEU A 253 7.44 24.54 -7.56
C LEU A 253 8.49 24.26 -8.63
N PRO A 254 8.25 24.66 -9.92
CA PRO A 254 9.27 24.61 -10.94
C PRO A 254 10.56 25.32 -10.54
N SER A 255 11.70 24.87 -11.04
CA SER A 255 13.02 25.43 -10.70
C SER A 255 13.18 26.92 -11.04
N ASP A 256 12.37 27.45 -11.97
CA ASP A 256 12.33 28.87 -12.35
C ASP A 256 11.32 29.73 -11.56
N ALA A 257 10.66 29.17 -10.56
CA ALA A 257 9.55 29.82 -9.85
C ALA A 257 9.98 31.11 -9.13
N ALA A 258 11.18 31.17 -8.58
CA ALA A 258 11.69 32.36 -7.92
C ALA A 258 11.63 33.59 -8.82
N ASP A 259 12.13 33.46 -10.05
CA ASP A 259 12.16 34.54 -11.04
C ASP A 259 10.76 34.82 -11.63
N LYS A 260 10.03 33.76 -11.98
CA LYS A 260 8.72 33.89 -12.66
C LYS A 260 7.63 34.43 -11.76
N LEU A 261 7.57 33.96 -10.52
CA LEU A 261 6.50 34.32 -9.58
C LEU A 261 6.93 35.41 -8.59
N GLY A 262 8.23 35.74 -8.51
CA GLY A 262 8.78 36.67 -7.54
C GLY A 262 8.61 36.17 -6.09
N VAL A 263 8.91 34.91 -5.85
CA VAL A 263 8.79 34.22 -4.55
C VAL A 263 10.18 33.90 -3.98
N LYS A 264 10.26 33.70 -2.67
CA LYS A 264 11.45 33.14 -2.06
C LYS A 264 11.41 31.63 -2.18
N ALA A 265 12.28 31.07 -3.00
CA ALA A 265 12.43 29.63 -3.15
C ALA A 265 13.89 29.22 -2.94
N THR A 266 14.10 28.03 -2.36
CA THR A 266 15.43 27.46 -2.19
C THR A 266 15.75 26.58 -3.41
N ASP A 267 16.97 26.73 -3.95
CA ASP A 267 17.54 25.79 -4.90
C ASP A 267 17.85 24.49 -4.16
N GLN A 268 17.25 23.41 -4.60
CA GLN A 268 17.43 22.08 -4.01
C GLN A 268 18.63 21.32 -4.62
N GLY A 269 19.31 21.89 -5.63
CA GLY A 269 20.45 21.29 -6.30
C GLY A 269 20.08 20.09 -7.18
N TYR A 270 20.88 19.05 -7.10
CA TYR A 270 20.74 17.86 -7.95
C TYR A 270 20.48 16.60 -7.11
N TRP A 271 19.70 15.68 -7.66
CA TRP A 271 19.52 14.34 -7.12
C TRP A 271 20.30 13.31 -7.96
N CYS A 272 20.92 12.31 -7.31
CA CYS A 272 21.66 11.21 -7.96
C CYS A 272 22.61 11.68 -9.10
N SER A 273 23.36 12.73 -8.84
CA SER A 273 24.42 13.25 -9.73
C SER A 273 24.00 13.79 -11.09
N GLY A 274 22.71 14.07 -11.33
CA GLY A 274 22.34 14.59 -12.65
C GLY A 274 20.91 15.06 -12.84
N PHE A 275 20.00 14.74 -11.94
CA PHE A 275 18.63 15.19 -12.03
C PHE A 275 18.46 16.54 -11.34
N THR A 276 18.02 17.55 -12.08
CA THR A 276 17.65 18.86 -11.50
C THR A 276 16.46 18.65 -10.56
N ARG A 277 16.60 19.10 -9.31
CA ARG A 277 15.51 19.14 -8.37
C ARG A 277 14.59 20.32 -8.64
N PRO A 278 13.27 20.19 -8.43
CA PRO A 278 12.38 21.33 -8.39
C PRO A 278 12.76 22.30 -7.25
N SER A 279 12.34 23.55 -7.38
CA SER A 279 12.50 24.53 -6.30
C SER A 279 11.57 24.22 -5.13
N PHE A 280 11.98 24.64 -3.95
CA PHE A 280 11.14 24.59 -2.74
C PHE A 280 10.79 26.02 -2.32
N LEU A 281 9.52 26.38 -2.44
CA LEU A 281 8.98 27.64 -1.94
C LEU A 281 9.16 27.70 -0.43
N VAL A 282 9.77 28.76 0.06
CA VAL A 282 9.93 28.96 1.52
C VAL A 282 8.55 29.13 2.14
N PRO A 283 8.10 28.24 3.04
CA PRO A 283 6.72 28.27 3.55
C PRO A 283 6.37 29.51 4.41
N THR A 284 7.37 30.31 4.79
CA THR A 284 7.19 31.61 5.45
C THR A 284 7.17 32.78 4.48
N ASP A 285 7.21 32.54 3.16
CA ASP A 285 6.99 33.57 2.14
C ASP A 285 5.53 34.02 2.12
N GLU A 286 5.28 35.31 1.86
CA GLU A 286 3.94 35.89 1.84
C GLU A 286 2.98 35.25 0.82
N LYS A 287 3.52 34.66 -0.27
CA LYS A 287 2.74 33.99 -1.31
C LYS A 287 2.48 32.52 -1.03
N PHE A 288 3.09 31.94 0.02
CA PHE A 288 2.91 30.50 0.30
C PHE A 288 1.43 30.16 0.56
N ASP A 289 0.75 31.01 1.33
CA ASP A 289 -0.65 30.81 1.69
C ASP A 289 -1.54 30.81 0.44
N ASP A 290 -1.34 31.76 -0.47
CA ASP A 290 -2.13 31.88 -1.71
C ASP A 290 -1.90 30.68 -2.65
N LEU A 291 -0.63 30.26 -2.82
CA LEU A 291 -0.28 29.11 -3.68
C LEU A 291 -0.80 27.80 -3.10
N ALA A 292 -0.71 27.63 -1.79
CA ALA A 292 -1.27 26.46 -1.10
C ALA A 292 -2.80 26.40 -1.24
N GLU A 293 -3.49 27.55 -1.12
CA GLU A 293 -4.94 27.62 -1.34
C GLU A 293 -5.32 27.24 -2.76
N ILE A 294 -4.57 27.72 -3.76
CA ILE A 294 -4.81 27.33 -5.16
C ILE A 294 -4.61 25.83 -5.34
N TYR A 295 -3.52 25.26 -4.81
CA TYR A 295 -3.25 23.83 -4.87
C TYR A 295 -4.40 23.00 -4.27
N TYR A 296 -4.77 23.28 -3.02
CA TYR A 296 -5.83 22.53 -2.35
C TYR A 296 -7.20 22.69 -3.01
N ARG A 297 -7.50 23.86 -3.56
CA ARG A 297 -8.73 24.07 -4.33
C ARG A 297 -8.75 23.25 -5.63
N GLN A 298 -7.63 23.16 -6.35
CA GLN A 298 -7.53 22.31 -7.53
C GLN A 298 -7.57 20.82 -7.16
N GLN A 299 -6.92 20.44 -6.05
CA GLN A 299 -6.98 19.08 -5.53
C GLN A 299 -8.42 18.69 -5.15
N GLU A 300 -9.15 19.55 -4.46
CA GLU A 300 -10.54 19.27 -4.08
C GLU A 300 -11.44 19.02 -5.29
N LYS A 301 -11.21 19.72 -6.41
CA LYS A 301 -11.96 19.49 -7.66
C LYS A 301 -11.68 18.12 -8.28
N VAL A 302 -10.43 17.65 -8.24
CA VAL A 302 -9.98 16.41 -8.90
C VAL A 302 -10.15 15.20 -7.96
N MET A 303 -9.74 15.33 -6.69
CA MET A 303 -9.59 14.25 -5.73
C MET A 303 -10.59 14.29 -4.57
N GLY A 304 -11.24 15.44 -4.35
CA GLY A 304 -12.03 15.69 -3.14
C GLY A 304 -11.14 15.95 -1.92
N LYS A 305 -11.73 15.84 -0.73
CA LYS A 305 -11.03 16.00 0.56
C LYS A 305 -10.71 14.66 1.20
N SER A 306 -9.70 14.67 2.06
CA SER A 306 -9.38 13.60 2.99
C SER A 306 -9.07 14.17 4.37
N ARG A 307 -8.97 13.28 5.36
CA ARG A 307 -8.42 13.59 6.67
C ARG A 307 -6.91 13.32 6.75
N TYR A 308 -6.28 12.81 5.70
CA TYR A 308 -4.87 12.44 5.68
C TYR A 308 -4.18 12.98 4.44
N TYR A 309 -3.11 13.76 4.66
CA TYR A 309 -2.33 14.33 3.57
C TYR A 309 -0.85 13.97 3.74
N SER A 310 -0.23 13.41 2.69
CA SER A 310 1.18 13.02 2.67
C SER A 310 2.04 14.13 2.09
N MET A 311 3.10 14.50 2.81
CA MET A 311 4.09 15.51 2.39
C MET A 311 5.42 15.18 3.04
N ASP A 312 6.51 15.29 2.28
CA ASP A 312 7.87 15.00 2.73
C ASP A 312 8.85 16.10 2.30
N PRO A 313 8.77 17.31 2.92
CA PRO A 313 9.67 18.41 2.57
C PRO A 313 11.13 18.04 2.84
N PHE A 314 12.04 18.52 1.97
CA PHE A 314 13.50 18.26 2.03
C PHE A 314 13.86 16.77 1.95
N HIS A 315 13.11 16.02 1.18
CA HIS A 315 13.30 14.57 1.02
C HIS A 315 14.69 14.25 0.42
N GLU A 316 15.31 13.18 0.92
CA GLU A 316 16.57 12.62 0.43
C GLU A 316 17.70 13.66 0.17
N GLY A 317 18.03 14.42 1.21
CA GLY A 317 19.14 15.38 1.13
C GLY A 317 18.81 16.69 0.39
N GLY A 318 17.53 17.00 0.18
CA GLY A 318 17.11 18.32 -0.32
C GLY A 318 17.63 19.43 0.59
N SER A 319 18.19 20.49 -0.03
CA SER A 319 18.76 21.62 0.69
C SER A 319 17.70 22.38 1.47
N THR A 320 17.95 22.64 2.76
CA THR A 320 17.08 23.51 3.57
C THR A 320 17.28 24.99 3.27
N GLY A 321 18.34 25.36 2.53
CA GLY A 321 18.64 26.74 2.20
C GLY A 321 18.89 27.66 3.41
N GLY A 322 19.07 27.09 4.63
CA GLY A 322 19.25 27.85 5.86
C GLY A 322 18.00 28.58 6.35
N ILE A 323 16.81 28.17 5.93
CA ILE A 323 15.52 28.75 6.36
C ILE A 323 15.17 28.37 7.80
N ASP A 324 14.24 29.11 8.41
CA ASP A 324 13.58 28.72 9.67
C ASP A 324 12.73 27.46 9.45
N LEU A 325 13.29 26.30 9.77
CA LEU A 325 12.62 25.00 9.57
C LEU A 325 11.37 24.89 10.44
N LYS A 326 11.43 25.30 11.70
CA LYS A 326 10.28 25.22 12.59
C LYS A 326 9.12 26.07 12.12
N GLY A 327 9.40 27.31 11.68
CA GLY A 327 8.41 28.19 11.05
C GLY A 327 7.85 27.59 9.77
N ALA A 328 8.70 26.97 8.95
CA ALA A 328 8.29 26.32 7.70
C ALA A 328 7.33 25.13 7.94
N TYR A 329 7.67 24.20 8.84
CA TYR A 329 6.79 23.08 9.17
C TYR A 329 5.45 23.54 9.78
N ASN A 330 5.47 24.57 10.65
CA ASN A 330 4.26 25.13 11.21
C ASN A 330 3.37 25.79 10.13
N ALA A 331 3.95 26.49 9.16
CA ALA A 331 3.20 27.10 8.05
C ALA A 331 2.55 26.04 7.17
N ILE A 332 3.28 24.99 6.77
CA ILE A 332 2.75 23.86 6.02
C ILE A 332 1.57 23.19 6.75
N TYR A 333 1.78 22.87 8.04
CA TYR A 333 0.74 22.26 8.87
C TYR A 333 -0.50 23.15 8.98
N SER A 334 -0.30 24.44 9.21
CA SER A 334 -1.40 25.41 9.36
C SER A 334 -2.23 25.53 8.08
N GLN A 335 -1.60 25.51 6.90
CA GLN A 335 -2.31 25.54 5.62
C GLN A 335 -3.12 24.27 5.37
N MET A 336 -2.53 23.10 5.61
CA MET A 336 -3.25 21.83 5.52
C MET A 336 -4.49 21.85 6.43
N ARG A 337 -4.36 22.32 7.66
CA ARG A 337 -5.45 22.42 8.65
C ARG A 337 -6.51 23.47 8.28
N ARG A 338 -6.15 24.56 7.59
CA ARG A 338 -7.13 25.52 7.02
C ARG A 338 -8.00 24.87 5.95
N HIS A 339 -7.37 24.10 5.08
CA HIS A 339 -8.09 23.36 4.03
C HIS A 339 -8.99 22.26 4.61
N SER A 340 -8.48 21.48 5.54
CA SER A 340 -9.17 20.36 6.19
C SER A 340 -8.91 20.38 7.70
N PRO A 341 -9.83 20.95 8.51
CA PRO A 341 -9.61 21.22 9.95
C PRO A 341 -9.28 19.99 10.79
N ASP A 342 -9.77 18.80 10.41
CA ASP A 342 -9.54 17.54 11.14
C ASP A 342 -8.43 16.69 10.51
N SER A 343 -7.67 17.25 9.57
CA SER A 343 -6.64 16.50 8.86
C SER A 343 -5.39 16.24 9.69
N ARG A 344 -4.70 15.16 9.34
CA ARG A 344 -3.41 14.76 9.89
C ARG A 344 -2.38 14.73 8.77
N TRP A 345 -1.16 15.10 9.10
CA TRP A 345 -0.03 15.04 8.20
C TRP A 345 0.61 13.65 8.27
N VAL A 346 0.56 12.90 7.17
CA VAL A 346 1.28 11.63 7.03
C VAL A 346 2.68 11.95 6.52
N ILE A 347 3.71 11.63 7.30
CA ILE A 347 5.11 11.91 6.99
C ILE A 347 5.93 10.63 6.99
N GLN A 348 6.79 10.47 5.98
CA GLN A 348 7.67 9.30 5.85
C GLN A 348 8.91 9.47 6.73
N SER A 349 9.20 8.47 7.56
CA SER A 349 10.47 8.38 8.27
C SER A 349 11.52 7.74 7.38
N TRP A 350 12.22 8.59 6.62
CA TRP A 350 13.27 8.20 5.68
C TRP A 350 14.43 9.19 5.72
N GLN A 351 15.67 8.70 5.78
CA GLN A 351 16.88 9.50 5.98
C GLN A 351 16.75 10.49 7.17
N GLU A 352 16.77 11.80 6.96
CA GLU A 352 16.66 12.80 8.02
C GLU A 352 15.21 13.09 8.44
N ASN A 353 14.21 12.67 7.66
CA ASN A 353 12.81 12.91 8.01
C ASN A 353 12.28 11.86 9.01
N PRO A 354 11.31 12.25 9.90
CA PRO A 354 11.02 13.63 10.26
C PRO A 354 12.20 14.26 11.01
N ARG A 355 12.56 15.49 10.65
CA ARG A 355 13.58 16.27 11.38
C ARG A 355 13.06 16.64 12.77
N LYS A 356 13.97 16.93 13.71
CA LYS A 356 13.59 17.35 15.06
C LYS A 356 12.70 18.59 15.05
N GLU A 357 13.03 19.58 14.20
CA GLU A 357 12.26 20.80 14.03
C GLU A 357 10.82 20.53 13.54
N ALA A 358 10.61 19.47 12.75
CA ALA A 358 9.29 19.03 12.32
C ALA A 358 8.47 18.51 13.51
N LEU A 359 9.06 17.60 14.30
CA LEU A 359 8.40 17.04 15.49
C LEU A 359 8.06 18.13 16.53
N GLU A 360 8.95 19.14 16.69
CA GLU A 360 8.70 20.26 17.61
C GLU A 360 7.66 21.28 17.08
N ALA A 361 7.51 21.42 15.77
CA ALA A 361 6.63 22.43 15.16
C ALA A 361 5.16 22.03 15.13
N VAL A 362 4.89 20.74 14.99
CA VAL A 362 3.53 20.21 14.82
C VAL A 362 3.03 19.62 16.16
N PRO A 363 1.81 19.93 16.60
CA PRO A 363 1.30 19.44 17.87
C PRO A 363 1.10 17.92 17.87
N GLN A 364 1.11 17.31 19.04
CA GLN A 364 0.75 15.89 19.24
C GLN A 364 -0.60 15.57 18.58
N GLY A 365 -0.66 14.43 17.89
CA GLY A 365 -1.83 14.05 17.07
C GLY A 365 -1.88 14.72 15.69
N GLY A 366 -1.01 15.70 15.39
CA GLY A 366 -0.92 16.33 14.07
C GLY A 366 -0.22 15.48 13.02
N TYR A 367 0.79 14.70 13.44
CA TYR A 367 1.45 13.72 12.56
C TYR A 367 0.87 12.32 12.69
N LEU A 368 0.98 11.56 11.60
CA LEU A 368 1.06 10.11 11.55
C LEU A 368 2.37 9.75 10.83
N VAL A 369 3.37 9.30 11.58
CA VAL A 369 4.68 8.98 11.04
C VAL A 369 4.68 7.56 10.48
N LEU A 370 5.10 7.39 9.23
CA LEU A 370 5.35 6.08 8.64
C LEU A 370 6.81 5.70 8.88
N ASP A 371 7.09 4.78 9.79
CA ASP A 371 8.45 4.21 9.90
C ASP A 371 8.67 3.24 8.76
N LEU A 372 9.13 3.77 7.61
CA LEU A 372 9.07 3.08 6.31
C LEU A 372 9.76 1.72 6.29
N PHE A 373 10.86 1.58 7.02
CA PHE A 373 11.74 0.42 6.94
C PHE A 373 11.91 -0.27 8.29
N SER A 374 10.81 -0.43 9.04
CA SER A 374 10.83 -1.07 10.35
C SER A 374 11.28 -2.52 10.30
N ASP A 375 11.08 -3.22 9.18
CA ASP A 375 11.52 -4.60 8.99
C ASP A 375 13.04 -4.74 8.80
N GLY A 376 13.78 -3.66 8.48
CA GLY A 376 15.22 -3.74 8.20
C GLY A 376 16.08 -2.69 8.85
N SER A 377 15.57 -1.47 9.01
CA SER A 377 16.28 -0.33 9.62
C SER A 377 15.31 0.56 10.39
N PRO A 378 14.75 0.06 11.50
CA PRO A 378 13.73 0.78 12.27
C PRO A 378 14.26 2.06 12.88
N LYS A 379 13.46 3.13 12.87
CA LYS A 379 13.73 4.43 13.51
C LYS A 379 12.79 4.72 14.67
N TRP A 380 11.77 3.91 14.88
CA TRP A 380 10.75 4.07 15.93
C TRP A 380 11.28 3.90 17.35
N MET A 381 12.57 3.56 17.51
CA MET A 381 13.16 3.22 18.82
C MET A 381 13.01 4.32 19.89
N ASP A 382 12.93 5.59 19.49
CA ASP A 382 12.74 6.74 20.39
C ASP A 382 11.27 7.24 20.43
N GLY A 383 10.33 6.53 19.75
CA GLY A 383 8.89 6.80 19.80
C GLY A 383 8.46 8.13 19.19
N TYR A 384 9.28 8.74 18.32
CA TYR A 384 8.99 9.99 17.60
C TYR A 384 8.51 11.13 18.52
N ASP A 385 9.14 11.29 19.69
CA ASP A 385 8.78 12.29 20.70
C ASP A 385 7.28 12.25 21.10
N GLY A 386 6.65 11.06 21.02
CA GLY A 386 5.24 10.83 21.36
C GLY A 386 4.25 11.09 20.22
N HIS A 387 4.70 11.43 19.01
CA HIS A 387 3.82 11.46 17.84
C HIS A 387 3.37 10.07 17.44
N ASP A 388 2.15 9.98 16.91
CA ASP A 388 1.61 8.71 16.42
C ASP A 388 2.42 8.17 15.24
N PHE A 389 2.71 6.86 15.24
CA PHE A 389 3.46 6.23 14.16
C PHE A 389 2.92 4.84 13.78
N LEU A 390 3.31 4.38 12.59
CA LEU A 390 3.04 3.04 12.08
C LEU A 390 4.35 2.28 11.89
N TRP A 391 4.32 1.00 12.25
CA TRP A 391 5.36 0.04 11.90
C TRP A 391 5.19 -0.38 10.45
N CYS A 392 6.10 -0.03 9.56
CA CYS A 392 5.95 -0.30 8.13
C CYS A 392 7.03 -1.24 7.61
N MET A 393 6.62 -2.16 6.75
CA MET A 393 7.48 -3.06 5.99
C MET A 393 7.80 -2.43 4.63
N LEU A 394 9.07 -2.11 4.37
CA LEU A 394 9.48 -1.59 3.07
C LEU A 394 9.65 -2.71 2.04
N HIS A 395 10.23 -3.82 2.44
CA HIS A 395 10.41 -5.03 1.65
C HIS A 395 11.13 -4.82 0.31
N ASN A 396 10.47 -4.20 -0.69
CA ASN A 396 11.00 -4.06 -2.04
C ASN A 396 11.70 -2.73 -2.25
N PHE A 397 12.90 -2.77 -2.83
CA PHE A 397 13.70 -1.61 -3.24
C PHE A 397 13.90 -1.61 -4.75
N GLY A 398 13.68 -0.46 -5.40
CA GLY A 398 13.95 -0.25 -6.81
C GLY A 398 13.07 -1.08 -7.75
N GLY A 399 11.94 -1.58 -7.30
CA GLY A 399 11.09 -2.46 -8.10
C GLY A 399 11.76 -3.79 -8.49
N ARG A 400 12.84 -4.19 -7.82
CA ARG A 400 13.60 -5.41 -8.15
C ARG A 400 12.79 -6.66 -7.87
N VAL A 401 12.87 -7.63 -8.78
CA VAL A 401 12.16 -8.90 -8.69
C VAL A 401 13.09 -9.99 -8.20
N GLY A 402 12.65 -10.78 -7.21
CA GLY A 402 13.38 -11.92 -6.65
C GLY A 402 12.82 -12.32 -5.29
N MET A 403 13.13 -13.55 -4.88
CA MET A 403 12.75 -14.00 -3.54
C MET A 403 13.64 -13.32 -2.50
N HIS A 404 13.00 -12.70 -1.53
CA HIS A 404 13.68 -12.08 -0.40
C HIS A 404 12.64 -11.62 0.62
N GLY A 405 13.08 -11.41 1.85
CA GLY A 405 12.21 -10.82 2.87
C GLY A 405 12.77 -11.00 4.27
N ARG A 406 12.08 -10.41 5.25
CA ARG A 406 12.40 -10.50 6.67
C ARG A 406 11.17 -10.96 7.44
N LEU A 407 10.77 -12.23 7.15
CA LEU A 407 9.51 -12.76 7.69
C LEU A 407 9.48 -12.75 9.23
N ASP A 408 10.59 -13.14 9.88
CA ASP A 408 10.68 -13.13 11.34
C ASP A 408 10.58 -11.72 11.93
N ALA A 409 11.26 -10.75 11.32
CA ALA A 409 11.17 -9.33 11.74
C ALA A 409 9.75 -8.79 11.53
N THR A 410 9.06 -9.17 10.46
CA THR A 410 7.67 -8.80 10.20
C THR A 410 6.76 -9.39 11.27
N MET A 411 6.88 -10.69 11.56
CA MET A 411 6.03 -11.38 12.53
C MET A 411 6.20 -10.89 13.98
N LYS A 412 7.37 -10.37 14.35
CA LYS A 412 7.69 -9.94 15.73
C LYS A 412 7.66 -8.42 15.92
N GLY A 413 8.12 -7.66 14.91
CA GLY A 413 8.43 -6.24 15.06
C GLY A 413 7.22 -5.38 15.39
N TYR A 414 6.05 -5.67 14.82
CA TYR A 414 4.81 -4.98 15.15
C TYR A 414 4.44 -5.11 16.63
N SER A 415 4.41 -6.34 17.14
CA SER A 415 4.06 -6.62 18.54
C SER A 415 5.09 -6.02 19.51
N GLU A 416 6.37 -6.01 19.14
CA GLU A 416 7.43 -5.37 19.93
C GLU A 416 7.24 -3.84 20.01
N ALA A 417 6.94 -3.20 18.88
CA ALA A 417 6.68 -1.75 18.83
C ALA A 417 5.42 -1.40 19.63
N LEU A 418 4.35 -2.18 19.51
CA LEU A 418 3.10 -1.98 20.24
C LEU A 418 3.29 -2.12 21.75
N ARG A 419 4.05 -3.12 22.21
CA ARG A 419 4.37 -3.29 23.65
C ARG A 419 5.22 -2.14 24.19
N LYS A 420 6.16 -1.64 23.37
CA LYS A 420 7.05 -0.55 23.80
C LYS A 420 6.34 0.81 23.82
N TYR A 421 5.44 1.05 22.88
CA TYR A 421 4.75 2.34 22.68
C TYR A 421 3.22 2.19 22.53
N PRO A 422 2.51 1.64 23.55
CA PRO A 422 1.08 1.34 23.43
C PRO A 422 0.20 2.60 23.23
N GLY A 423 0.73 3.79 23.54
CA GLY A 423 -0.01 5.05 23.45
C GLY A 423 0.01 5.67 22.06
N ASN A 424 1.14 5.61 21.35
CA ASN A 424 1.35 6.30 20.07
C ASN A 424 1.74 5.40 18.89
N MET A 425 1.99 4.12 19.10
CA MET A 425 2.06 3.14 18.03
C MET A 425 0.62 2.78 17.61
N LYS A 426 0.22 3.14 16.37
CA LYS A 426 -1.17 3.12 15.92
C LYS A 426 -1.50 2.06 14.89
N GLY A 427 -0.52 1.31 14.44
CA GLY A 427 -0.80 0.27 13.47
C GLY A 427 0.38 -0.11 12.59
N ILE A 428 0.04 -0.72 11.46
CA ILE A 428 1.00 -1.29 10.51
C ILE A 428 0.89 -0.63 9.14
N GLY A 429 1.90 -0.85 8.32
CA GLY A 429 1.85 -0.49 6.92
C GLY A 429 2.78 -1.34 6.05
N ALA A 430 2.44 -1.47 4.77
CA ALA A 430 3.37 -1.90 3.74
C ALA A 430 3.70 -0.71 2.84
N THR A 431 4.98 -0.42 2.72
CA THR A 431 5.51 0.74 1.98
C THR A 431 6.51 0.31 0.90
N PRO A 432 6.21 -0.76 0.08
CA PRO A 432 7.15 -1.29 -0.89
C PRO A 432 7.34 -0.30 -2.04
N GLU A 433 8.56 -0.22 -2.58
CA GLU A 433 8.80 0.54 -3.80
C GLU A 433 8.21 -0.13 -5.05
N GLY A 434 8.11 -1.47 -5.04
CA GLY A 434 7.41 -2.26 -6.05
C GLY A 434 6.67 -3.42 -5.42
N ILE A 435 5.59 -3.88 -6.05
CA ILE A 435 4.75 -4.99 -5.58
C ILE A 435 4.79 -6.17 -6.57
N GLU A 436 3.92 -7.17 -6.34
CA GLU A 436 3.79 -8.40 -7.14
C GLU A 436 4.95 -9.38 -6.93
N THR A 437 5.63 -9.30 -5.77
CA THR A 437 6.69 -10.22 -5.34
C THR A 437 6.48 -10.65 -3.89
N ASN A 438 6.85 -11.90 -3.56
CA ASN A 438 6.85 -12.43 -2.19
C ASN A 438 5.52 -12.22 -1.43
N PRO A 439 4.36 -12.70 -1.94
CA PRO A 439 3.04 -12.44 -1.34
C PRO A 439 2.93 -12.89 0.12
N ILE A 440 3.66 -13.91 0.53
CA ILE A 440 3.71 -14.41 1.92
C ILE A 440 3.97 -13.31 2.95
N LEU A 441 4.79 -12.30 2.62
CA LEU A 441 5.13 -11.22 3.55
C LEU A 441 3.97 -10.25 3.77
N TYR A 442 3.18 -10.00 2.73
CA TYR A 442 2.01 -9.13 2.81
C TYR A 442 0.85 -9.80 3.51
N ASP A 443 0.64 -11.10 3.23
CA ASP A 443 -0.35 -11.91 3.95
C ASP A 443 0.00 -11.96 5.45
N ALA A 444 1.27 -12.24 5.80
CA ALA A 444 1.73 -12.19 7.18
C ALA A 444 1.47 -10.84 7.85
N LEU A 445 1.90 -9.75 7.20
CA LEU A 445 1.78 -8.40 7.77
C LEU A 445 0.33 -8.03 8.07
N PHE A 446 -0.59 -8.22 7.11
CA PHE A 446 -1.96 -7.76 7.26
C PHE A 446 -2.85 -8.69 8.09
N GLU A 447 -2.46 -9.95 8.32
CA GLU A 447 -3.10 -10.83 9.29
C GLU A 447 -2.69 -10.54 10.75
N LEU A 448 -1.44 -10.06 10.99
CA LEU A 448 -0.92 -9.81 12.34
C LEU A 448 -1.86 -9.06 13.28
N PRO A 449 -2.51 -7.94 12.90
CA PRO A 449 -3.38 -7.20 13.81
C PRO A 449 -4.61 -7.97 14.29
N TRP A 450 -4.97 -9.05 13.62
CA TRP A 450 -6.13 -9.90 13.90
C TRP A 450 -5.79 -11.18 14.63
N MET A 451 -4.48 -11.52 14.75
CA MET A 451 -3.98 -12.75 15.37
C MET A 451 -3.63 -12.55 16.84
N THR A 452 -3.70 -13.64 17.59
CA THR A 452 -3.06 -13.75 18.92
C THR A 452 -1.59 -14.14 18.78
N GLU A 453 -0.79 -13.97 19.84
CA GLU A 453 0.63 -14.36 19.83
C GLU A 453 0.82 -15.87 19.58
N ASP A 454 -0.05 -16.71 20.14
CA ASP A 454 0.02 -18.18 19.95
C ASP A 454 -0.25 -18.58 18.49
N GLU A 455 -1.10 -17.86 17.78
CA GLU A 455 -1.41 -18.14 16.37
C GLU A 455 -0.25 -17.76 15.44
N CYS A 456 0.61 -16.84 15.83
CA CYS A 456 1.79 -16.49 15.05
C CYS A 456 2.80 -17.66 14.97
N ALA A 457 2.83 -18.55 15.96
CA ALA A 457 3.80 -19.64 16.03
C ALA A 457 3.63 -20.71 14.94
N ASP A 458 2.39 -20.99 14.49
CA ASP A 458 2.10 -21.96 13.41
C ASP A 458 1.53 -21.30 12.15
N TRP A 459 1.86 -20.05 11.94
CA TRP A 459 1.29 -19.28 10.83
C TRP A 459 1.67 -19.83 9.45
N ILE A 460 2.91 -20.33 9.26
CA ILE A 460 3.38 -20.90 7.98
C ILE A 460 2.54 -22.11 7.57
N GLY A 461 2.13 -22.97 8.52
CA GLY A 461 1.28 -24.12 8.24
C GLY A 461 -0.10 -23.68 7.70
N ARG A 462 -0.75 -22.73 8.39
CA ARG A 462 -2.04 -22.17 7.95
C ARG A 462 -1.95 -21.43 6.63
N TYR A 463 -0.87 -20.65 6.43
CA TYR A 463 -0.61 -19.99 5.14
C TYR A 463 -0.51 -21.00 4.01
N SER A 464 0.28 -22.07 4.19
CA SER A 464 0.47 -23.12 3.19
C SER A 464 -0.86 -23.80 2.84
N GLU A 465 -1.68 -24.12 3.83
CA GLU A 465 -3.00 -24.72 3.61
C GLU A 465 -3.94 -23.78 2.84
N ALA A 466 -4.05 -22.53 3.26
CA ALA A 466 -4.85 -21.53 2.56
C ALA A 466 -4.34 -21.27 1.14
N ARG A 467 -3.02 -21.24 0.96
CA ARG A 467 -2.35 -20.95 -0.31
C ARG A 467 -2.65 -21.98 -1.39
N TYR A 468 -2.78 -23.25 -1.01
CA TYR A 468 -2.95 -24.36 -1.95
C TYR A 468 -4.30 -25.07 -1.84
N GLY A 469 -5.17 -24.62 -0.93
CA GLY A 469 -6.50 -25.19 -0.73
C GLY A 469 -6.50 -26.59 -0.12
N THR A 470 -5.36 -27.03 0.45
CA THR A 470 -5.22 -28.36 1.03
C THR A 470 -4.01 -28.43 1.95
N GLU A 471 -4.10 -29.19 3.02
CA GLU A 471 -3.00 -29.49 3.92
C GLU A 471 -1.90 -30.31 3.20
N SER A 472 -0.63 -29.94 3.41
CA SER A 472 0.56 -30.65 2.93
C SER A 472 1.76 -30.38 3.82
N ASP A 473 2.21 -31.40 4.51
CA ASP A 473 3.45 -31.35 5.30
C ASP A 473 4.67 -31.00 4.45
N VAL A 474 4.69 -31.47 3.19
CA VAL A 474 5.79 -31.20 2.24
C VAL A 474 5.83 -29.73 1.88
N MET A 475 4.67 -29.12 1.56
CA MET A 475 4.60 -27.70 1.23
C MET A 475 4.87 -26.82 2.45
N LYS A 476 4.39 -27.19 3.64
CA LYS A 476 4.72 -26.52 4.90
C LYS A 476 6.24 -26.55 5.13
N GLN A 477 6.89 -27.71 5.03
CA GLN A 477 8.33 -27.85 5.19
C GLN A 477 9.11 -27.02 4.17
N ALA A 478 8.65 -26.97 2.91
CA ALA A 478 9.27 -26.12 1.88
C ALA A 478 9.24 -24.64 2.28
N TRP A 479 8.12 -24.14 2.79
CA TRP A 479 8.02 -22.75 3.27
C TRP A 479 8.86 -22.49 4.53
N GLU A 480 8.97 -23.44 5.46
CA GLU A 480 9.86 -23.34 6.62
C GLU A 480 11.35 -23.26 6.22
N LEU A 481 11.76 -24.02 5.19
CA LEU A 481 13.10 -23.91 4.60
C LEU A 481 13.34 -22.52 4.01
N LEU A 482 12.38 -21.98 3.24
CA LEU A 482 12.47 -20.65 2.66
C LEU A 482 12.46 -19.56 3.75
N ALA A 483 11.62 -19.70 4.77
CA ALA A 483 11.54 -18.77 5.90
C ALA A 483 12.86 -18.68 6.67
N SER A 484 13.56 -19.80 6.83
CA SER A 484 14.87 -19.86 7.50
C SER A 484 16.07 -19.63 6.56
N SER A 485 15.85 -19.20 5.32
CA SER A 485 16.87 -18.96 4.30
C SER A 485 16.62 -17.63 3.57
N VAL A 486 16.01 -17.68 2.39
CA VAL A 486 15.84 -16.50 1.52
C VAL A 486 14.90 -15.44 2.11
N LEU A 487 13.96 -15.81 2.97
CA LEU A 487 13.09 -14.89 3.71
C LEU A 487 13.65 -14.45 5.08
N ALA A 488 14.95 -14.74 5.33
CA ALA A 488 15.69 -14.30 6.51
C ALA A 488 16.81 -13.31 6.13
N CYS A 489 16.46 -12.29 5.32
CA CYS A 489 17.40 -11.29 4.84
C CYS A 489 17.99 -10.49 6.00
N PRO A 490 19.32 -10.39 6.11
CA PRO A 490 19.98 -9.63 7.18
C PRO A 490 19.76 -8.12 6.99
N THR A 491 19.88 -7.36 8.08
CA THR A 491 19.76 -5.89 8.06
C THR A 491 20.88 -5.20 7.28
N SER A 492 22.02 -5.91 7.10
CA SER A 492 23.15 -5.43 6.27
C SER A 492 22.88 -5.44 4.77
N GLN A 493 21.80 -6.08 4.31
CA GLN A 493 21.41 -6.11 2.89
C GLN A 493 20.07 -5.42 2.67
N GLN A 494 20.03 -4.57 1.68
CA GLN A 494 18.90 -3.68 1.42
C GLN A 494 17.84 -4.24 0.47
N GLY A 495 17.85 -5.48 0.13
CA GLY A 495 16.85 -6.07 -0.78
C GLY A 495 17.33 -7.36 -1.43
N VAL A 496 16.71 -7.72 -2.53
CA VAL A 496 16.97 -8.95 -3.26
C VAL A 496 18.41 -9.03 -3.76
N SER A 497 18.98 -10.24 -3.75
CA SER A 497 20.22 -10.55 -4.50
C SER A 497 19.90 -10.63 -5.99
N GLU A 498 20.41 -9.69 -6.78
CA GLU A 498 20.09 -9.62 -8.21
C GLU A 498 20.74 -10.76 -9.00
N PRO A 499 20.04 -11.34 -10.00
CA PRO A 499 20.56 -12.39 -10.85
C PRO A 499 21.75 -11.92 -11.69
N VAL A 500 22.92 -12.53 -11.57
CA VAL A 500 24.10 -12.19 -12.37
C VAL A 500 23.87 -12.30 -13.89
N VAL A 501 22.93 -13.17 -14.31
CA VAL A 501 22.54 -13.33 -15.72
C VAL A 501 21.82 -12.11 -16.31
N CYS A 502 21.35 -11.19 -15.48
CA CYS A 502 20.74 -9.93 -15.90
C CYS A 502 21.77 -8.80 -16.06
N ALA A 503 23.02 -9.01 -15.62
CA ALA A 503 24.09 -8.04 -15.76
C ALA A 503 24.68 -8.03 -17.19
N ARG A 504 25.37 -6.96 -17.53
CA ARG A 504 26.24 -6.99 -18.71
C ARG A 504 27.33 -8.03 -18.50
N PRO A 505 27.61 -8.90 -19.48
CA PRO A 505 28.64 -9.94 -19.35
C PRO A 505 29.99 -9.34 -18.92
N SER A 506 30.54 -9.84 -17.83
CA SER A 506 31.84 -9.46 -17.29
C SER A 506 32.39 -10.59 -16.42
N LEU A 507 33.71 -10.63 -16.27
CA LEU A 507 34.40 -11.55 -15.34
C LEU A 507 34.39 -11.03 -13.88
N ASP A 508 33.81 -9.87 -13.61
CA ASP A 508 33.72 -9.26 -12.27
C ASP A 508 32.36 -8.59 -12.06
N VAL A 509 31.29 -9.37 -12.19
CA VAL A 509 29.92 -8.90 -11.94
C VAL A 509 29.66 -8.84 -10.45
N ARG A 510 29.30 -7.65 -9.92
CA ARG A 510 28.97 -7.42 -8.51
C ARG A 510 27.57 -6.89 -8.27
N SER A 511 27.01 -6.20 -9.26
CA SER A 511 25.65 -5.65 -9.23
C SER A 511 25.08 -5.59 -10.64
N VAL A 512 23.78 -5.61 -10.76
CA VAL A 512 23.02 -5.42 -12.01
C VAL A 512 22.57 -3.97 -12.12
N SER A 513 22.05 -3.42 -11.04
CA SER A 513 21.57 -2.05 -10.95
C SER A 513 22.29 -1.25 -9.86
N ALA A 514 22.09 0.07 -9.85
CA ALA A 514 22.58 0.93 -8.77
C ALA A 514 21.97 0.51 -7.42
N TRP A 515 22.74 0.63 -6.34
CA TRP A 515 22.31 0.31 -4.97
C TRP A 515 21.90 -1.15 -4.75
N SER A 516 22.44 -2.06 -5.56
CA SER A 516 22.15 -3.48 -5.49
C SER A 516 23.40 -4.32 -5.34
N THR A 517 23.20 -5.62 -5.11
CA THR A 517 24.26 -6.63 -5.04
C THR A 517 23.84 -7.93 -5.70
N CYS A 518 24.80 -8.64 -6.32
CA CYS A 518 24.63 -10.03 -6.72
C CYS A 518 25.03 -11.02 -5.60
N GLY A 519 25.56 -10.53 -4.48
CA GLY A 519 25.99 -11.38 -3.35
C GLY A 519 24.83 -12.12 -2.73
N ILE A 520 25.02 -13.42 -2.50
CA ILE A 520 24.02 -14.30 -1.88
C ILE A 520 24.22 -14.28 -0.38
N TYR A 521 23.16 -13.97 0.39
CA TYR A 521 23.16 -13.94 1.86
C TYR A 521 22.55 -15.20 2.48
N HIS A 522 21.81 -15.97 1.71
CA HIS A 522 20.98 -17.06 2.18
C HIS A 522 21.62 -18.44 1.93
N ASP A 523 21.09 -19.47 2.60
CA ASP A 523 21.48 -20.86 2.40
C ASP A 523 20.84 -21.42 1.11
N VAL A 524 21.65 -21.52 0.05
CA VAL A 524 21.20 -22.01 -1.27
C VAL A 524 20.77 -23.48 -1.24
N ALA A 525 21.32 -24.31 -0.30
CA ALA A 525 20.91 -25.70 -0.19
C ALA A 525 19.46 -25.82 0.30
N LYS A 526 19.03 -24.95 1.20
CA LYS A 526 17.63 -24.88 1.65
C LYS A 526 16.68 -24.45 0.52
N VAL A 527 17.07 -23.47 -0.30
CA VAL A 527 16.25 -23.04 -1.47
C VAL A 527 16.10 -24.18 -2.47
N ARG A 528 17.20 -24.88 -2.79
CA ARG A 528 17.17 -26.06 -3.69
C ARG A 528 16.31 -27.20 -3.12
N LYS A 529 16.40 -27.45 -1.81
CA LYS A 529 15.58 -28.46 -1.15
C LYS A 529 14.10 -28.10 -1.20
N ALA A 530 13.76 -26.84 -0.90
CA ALA A 530 12.39 -26.34 -1.01
C ALA A 530 11.84 -26.50 -2.42
N ALA A 531 12.62 -26.19 -3.46
CA ALA A 531 12.22 -26.39 -4.85
C ALA A 531 11.95 -27.88 -5.16
N ALA A 532 12.81 -28.79 -4.66
CA ALA A 532 12.63 -30.22 -4.82
C ALA A 532 11.37 -30.73 -4.10
N ASP A 533 11.15 -30.30 -2.86
CA ASP A 533 9.97 -30.67 -2.07
C ASP A 533 8.68 -30.20 -2.74
N MET A 534 8.65 -28.94 -3.17
CA MET A 534 7.48 -28.42 -3.93
C MET A 534 7.23 -29.25 -5.19
N LEU A 535 8.28 -29.69 -5.90
CA LEU A 535 8.14 -30.48 -7.12
C LEU A 535 7.56 -31.88 -6.88
N GLU A 536 7.72 -32.45 -5.67
CA GLU A 536 7.09 -33.73 -5.30
C GLU A 536 5.55 -33.65 -5.31
N GLU A 537 4.98 -32.46 -5.02
CA GLU A 537 3.54 -32.20 -5.00
C GLU A 537 2.92 -31.93 -6.37
N LYS A 538 3.70 -31.97 -7.47
CA LYS A 538 3.26 -31.57 -8.81
C LYS A 538 2.00 -32.29 -9.30
N ASP A 539 1.91 -33.61 -9.06
CA ASP A 539 0.80 -34.42 -9.57
C ASP A 539 -0.52 -34.07 -8.86
N ARG A 540 -0.44 -33.58 -7.61
CA ARG A 540 -1.58 -33.16 -6.80
C ARG A 540 -1.95 -31.69 -7.02
N LEU A 541 -0.96 -30.82 -7.15
CA LEU A 541 -1.16 -29.36 -7.11
C LEU A 541 -0.96 -28.63 -8.45
N ALA A 542 -0.56 -29.32 -9.54
CA ALA A 542 -0.28 -28.66 -10.83
C ALA A 542 -1.46 -27.87 -11.40
N GLY A 543 -2.71 -28.21 -11.05
CA GLY A 543 -3.90 -27.45 -11.42
C GLY A 543 -4.05 -26.13 -10.66
N HIS A 544 -3.40 -25.96 -9.49
CA HIS A 544 -3.59 -24.81 -8.63
C HIS A 544 -2.73 -23.60 -9.09
N PRO A 545 -3.31 -22.40 -9.30
CA PRO A 545 -2.56 -21.26 -9.85
C PRO A 545 -1.45 -20.78 -8.90
N ASN A 546 -1.70 -20.74 -7.58
CA ASN A 546 -0.71 -20.32 -6.59
C ASN A 546 0.48 -21.28 -6.54
N TYR A 547 0.23 -22.60 -6.62
CA TYR A 547 1.29 -23.59 -6.67
C TYR A 547 2.21 -23.38 -7.88
N ARG A 548 1.63 -23.18 -9.07
CA ARG A 548 2.42 -22.94 -10.29
C ARG A 548 3.29 -21.70 -10.16
N TYR A 549 2.73 -20.63 -9.60
CA TYR A 549 3.47 -19.38 -9.36
C TYR A 549 4.62 -19.63 -8.39
N ASP A 550 4.35 -20.19 -7.22
CA ASP A 550 5.34 -20.39 -6.15
C ASP A 550 6.45 -21.37 -6.58
N LEU A 551 6.09 -22.50 -7.20
CA LEU A 551 7.08 -23.43 -7.75
C LEU A 551 7.97 -22.77 -8.80
N THR A 552 7.39 -21.97 -9.70
CA THR A 552 8.16 -21.25 -10.72
C THR A 552 9.14 -20.27 -10.07
N ASP A 553 8.69 -19.52 -9.06
CA ASP A 553 9.51 -18.51 -8.40
C ASP A 553 10.64 -19.15 -7.57
N VAL A 554 10.37 -20.22 -6.84
CA VAL A 554 11.39 -20.94 -6.06
C VAL A 554 12.43 -21.63 -6.97
N VAL A 555 11.98 -22.26 -8.07
CA VAL A 555 12.90 -22.87 -9.05
C VAL A 555 13.74 -21.79 -9.75
N ARG A 556 13.13 -20.66 -10.14
CA ARG A 556 13.85 -19.51 -10.69
C ARG A 556 14.93 -19.04 -9.72
N GLN A 557 14.62 -18.93 -8.41
CA GLN A 557 15.59 -18.53 -7.39
C GLN A 557 16.73 -19.54 -7.29
N ALA A 558 16.43 -20.84 -7.24
CA ALA A 558 17.45 -21.89 -7.18
C ALA A 558 18.40 -21.89 -8.41
N LEU A 559 17.85 -21.59 -9.59
CA LEU A 559 18.64 -21.44 -10.83
C LEU A 559 19.48 -20.15 -10.82
N THR A 560 18.91 -19.04 -10.31
CA THR A 560 19.64 -17.79 -10.11
C THR A 560 20.84 -17.98 -9.20
N ASP A 561 20.65 -18.63 -8.06
CA ASP A 561 21.73 -18.94 -7.12
C ASP A 561 22.81 -19.81 -7.77
N SER A 562 22.40 -20.80 -8.56
CA SER A 562 23.33 -21.68 -9.29
C SER A 562 24.16 -20.90 -10.32
N SER A 563 23.53 -19.97 -11.04
CA SER A 563 24.22 -19.14 -12.05
C SER A 563 25.31 -18.25 -11.44
N TYR A 564 25.10 -17.77 -10.20
CA TYR A 564 26.09 -16.98 -9.47
C TYR A 564 27.40 -17.76 -9.25
N PHE A 565 27.31 -19.00 -8.78
CA PHE A 565 28.48 -19.85 -8.54
C PHE A 565 29.16 -20.26 -9.85
N LEU A 566 28.38 -20.65 -10.87
CA LEU A 566 28.93 -21.03 -12.17
C LEU A 566 29.70 -19.86 -12.84
N LEU A 567 29.18 -18.65 -12.80
CA LEU A 567 29.87 -17.48 -13.35
C LEU A 567 31.14 -17.12 -12.57
N ASN A 568 31.16 -17.29 -11.25
CA ASN A 568 32.36 -17.14 -10.45
C ASN A 568 33.41 -18.20 -10.80
N ASP A 569 33.02 -19.48 -10.97
CA ASP A 569 33.93 -20.56 -11.38
C ASP A 569 34.54 -20.29 -12.76
N VAL A 570 33.74 -19.78 -13.72
CA VAL A 570 34.21 -19.35 -15.06
C VAL A 570 35.22 -18.21 -14.92
N ALA A 571 34.91 -17.20 -14.14
CA ALA A 571 35.77 -16.03 -13.93
C ALA A 571 37.09 -16.42 -13.27
N ASP A 572 37.07 -17.29 -12.29
CA ASP A 572 38.25 -17.77 -11.58
C ASP A 572 39.11 -18.71 -12.45
N SER A 573 38.47 -19.55 -13.28
CA SER A 573 39.19 -20.39 -14.25
C SER A 573 39.93 -19.53 -15.29
N TRP A 574 39.28 -18.46 -15.75
CA TRP A 574 39.92 -17.47 -16.63
C TRP A 574 41.15 -16.82 -15.97
N LYS A 575 41.00 -16.32 -14.74
CA LYS A 575 42.09 -15.67 -13.98
C LYS A 575 43.27 -16.59 -13.74
N ARG A 576 43.03 -17.87 -13.55
CA ARG A 576 44.08 -18.91 -13.36
C ARG A 576 44.67 -19.45 -14.66
N GLY A 577 44.11 -19.05 -15.83
CA GLY A 577 44.52 -19.59 -17.14
C GLY A 577 44.11 -21.06 -17.38
N ASP A 578 43.15 -21.55 -16.63
CA ASP A 578 42.61 -22.92 -16.72
C ASP A 578 41.60 -23.01 -17.88
N LYS A 579 42.11 -23.29 -19.07
CA LYS A 579 41.32 -23.35 -20.30
C LYS A 579 40.28 -24.48 -20.32
N GLU A 580 40.55 -25.58 -19.64
CA GLU A 580 39.64 -26.72 -19.62
C GLU A 580 38.39 -26.40 -18.80
N ASN A 581 38.54 -25.94 -17.54
CA ASN A 581 37.44 -25.57 -16.68
C ASN A 581 36.71 -24.33 -17.17
N PHE A 582 37.42 -23.37 -17.79
CA PHE A 582 36.79 -22.23 -18.45
C PHE A 582 35.82 -22.69 -19.55
N ARG A 583 36.24 -23.64 -20.43
CA ARG A 583 35.34 -24.18 -21.48
C ARG A 583 34.14 -24.93 -20.91
N LYS A 584 34.34 -25.79 -19.92
CA LYS A 584 33.25 -26.54 -19.26
C LYS A 584 32.21 -25.63 -18.62
N GLY A 585 32.62 -24.51 -18.08
CA GLY A 585 31.71 -23.54 -17.49
C GLY A 585 31.03 -22.63 -18.50
N TYR A 586 31.60 -22.49 -19.71
CA TYR A 586 31.01 -21.71 -20.82
C TYR A 586 29.94 -22.52 -21.60
N GLU A 587 30.14 -23.83 -21.77
CA GLU A 587 29.19 -24.77 -22.38
C GLU A 587 28.05 -25.11 -21.42
#